data_64c28e88e54326d424d0725bbd1d70a1
#
_entry.id   64c28e88e54326d424d0725bbd1d70a1
#
_cell.length_a   1.000
_cell.length_b   1.000
_cell.length_c   1.000
_cell.angle_alpha   90.00
_cell.angle_beta   90.00
_cell.angle_gamma   90.00
#
_symmetry.space_group_name_H-M   'P 1'
#
loop_
_entity.id
_entity.type
_entity.pdbx_description
1 polymer ?
#
loop_
_entity_poly.entity_id
_entity_poly.type
_entity_poly.pdbx_seq_one_letter_code
_entity_poly.pdbx_strand_id
1 'polypeptide(L)'
;MFKTTTAYRMCLTLILLGQLLLAAPALAAAPDESAEPSNASAAKNARILVAYYSMTGNTQRMAVAVAEGARRVRGTDVVVKKVDEISKEDLTAADGIVLGAPTYFASMPGKMKTAIDDWNWKMKVDFTDKVGGAFATGGGQMGGKEQTVVSLLLFMINNRMVVAGPLYSDAEGDDKWAEVGAGAMTGPIDPGVGDAELDSAHRLGERIARLAKKMTTR
;
A
#
# COMPACT_ATOMS: atom_id res chain seq x y z
N MET A 1 -26.37 0.76 44.40
CA MET A 1 -27.44 -0.13 44.86
C MET A 1 -27.83 -1.02 43.70
N PHE A 2 -27.67 -2.22 43.85
CA PHE A 2 -27.97 -3.52 43.25
C PHE A 2 -26.77 -4.27 42.70
N LYS A 3 -26.33 -5.21 43.54
CA LYS A 3 -25.52 -6.40 43.22
C LYS A 3 -26.43 -7.47 42.62
N THR A 4 -25.96 -8.28 41.68
CA THR A 4 -26.29 -9.72 41.70
C THR A 4 -25.21 -10.52 40.97
N THR A 5 -24.53 -11.29 41.75
CA THR A 5 -23.73 -12.48 41.48
C THR A 5 -24.63 -13.64 41.01
N THR A 6 -24.23 -14.44 40.04
CA THR A 6 -24.70 -15.81 39.97
C THR A 6 -23.60 -16.70 39.39
N ALA A 7 -23.10 -17.57 40.27
CA ALA A 7 -22.24 -18.70 39.99
C ALA A 7 -23.04 -19.84 39.35
N TYR A 8 -22.45 -20.60 38.38
CA TYR A 8 -22.97 -21.91 38.01
C TYR A 8 -21.88 -22.99 38.11
N ARG A 9 -22.32 -24.03 38.81
CA ARG A 9 -21.62 -25.15 39.39
C ARG A 9 -21.09 -26.14 38.36
N MET A 10 -19.94 -26.72 38.79
CA MET A 10 -19.36 -28.01 38.39
C MET A 10 -20.41 -29.14 38.17
N CYS A 11 -20.18 -29.97 37.19
CA CYS A 11 -20.62 -31.34 37.19
C CYS A 11 -19.47 -32.25 36.69
N LEU A 12 -18.82 -32.93 37.65
CA LEU A 12 -17.96 -34.08 37.44
C LEU A 12 -18.83 -35.31 37.16
N THR A 13 -18.48 -36.08 36.17
CA THR A 13 -18.82 -37.50 36.12
C THR A 13 -17.63 -38.34 35.65
N LEU A 14 -17.07 -39.09 36.61
CA LEU A 14 -16.14 -40.20 36.38
C LEU A 14 -16.91 -41.37 35.78
N ILE A 15 -16.36 -42.04 34.75
CA ILE A 15 -16.60 -43.46 34.47
C ILE A 15 -15.26 -44.13 34.20
N LEU A 16 -14.99 -45.14 35.02
CA LEU A 16 -13.82 -46.03 34.99
C LEU A 16 -14.08 -47.22 34.07
N LEU A 17 -12.98 -47.85 33.69
CA LEU A 17 -12.68 -49.24 33.28
C LEU A 17 -12.98 -49.69 31.85
N GLY A 18 -11.92 -50.26 31.29
CA GLY A 18 -11.96 -51.24 30.22
C GLY A 18 -10.64 -51.38 29.46
N GLN A 19 -9.59 -51.95 30.10
CA GLN A 19 -8.39 -52.39 29.40
C GLN A 19 -8.69 -53.66 28.61
N LEU A 20 -8.55 -53.66 27.29
CA LEU A 20 -8.43 -54.87 26.50
C LEU A 20 -7.20 -54.74 25.59
N LEU A 21 -6.12 -55.44 25.99
CA LEU A 21 -4.94 -55.64 25.12
C LEU A 21 -5.36 -56.51 23.93
N LEU A 22 -5.29 -55.99 22.73
CA LEU A 22 -5.21 -56.75 21.50
C LEU A 22 -3.95 -56.37 20.76
N ALA A 23 -2.98 -57.27 20.73
CA ALA A 23 -1.78 -57.17 19.94
C ALA A 23 -2.16 -57.22 18.44
N ALA A 24 -1.85 -56.15 17.70
CA ALA A 24 -1.93 -56.15 16.25
C ALA A 24 -0.52 -56.33 15.65
N PRO A 25 -0.39 -57.12 14.57
CA PRO A 25 0.89 -57.39 13.96
C PRO A 25 1.45 -56.11 13.27
N ALA A 26 2.75 -55.94 13.39
CA ALA A 26 3.51 -54.88 12.73
C ALA A 26 3.38 -55.05 11.21
N LEU A 27 2.63 -54.13 10.58
CA LEU A 27 2.61 -53.97 9.13
C LEU A 27 3.79 -53.09 8.75
N ALA A 28 4.77 -53.67 8.02
CA ALA A 28 5.92 -52.95 7.50
C ALA A 28 5.47 -51.73 6.67
N ALA A 29 5.91 -50.56 7.06
CA ALA A 29 5.69 -49.35 6.32
C ALA A 29 6.42 -49.44 4.97
N ALA A 30 5.68 -49.36 3.87
CA ALA A 30 6.23 -49.11 2.53
C ALA A 30 6.84 -47.70 2.48
N PRO A 31 7.95 -47.48 1.74
CA PRO A 31 8.50 -46.13 1.60
C PRO A 31 7.49 -45.23 0.89
N ASP A 32 7.16 -44.12 1.52
CA ASP A 32 6.33 -43.07 0.95
C ASP A 32 7.11 -42.36 -0.19
N GLU A 33 6.86 -42.79 -1.42
CA GLU A 33 7.42 -42.27 -2.65
C GLU A 33 6.45 -41.22 -3.25
N SER A 34 6.07 -40.19 -2.46
CA SER A 34 5.32 -39.04 -2.97
C SER A 34 5.82 -37.72 -2.44
N ALA A 35 7.14 -37.53 -2.48
CA ALA A 35 7.69 -36.17 -2.49
C ALA A 35 7.64 -35.66 -3.93
N GLU A 36 6.47 -35.21 -4.40
CA GLU A 36 6.42 -34.35 -5.56
C GLU A 36 7.33 -33.15 -5.32
N PRO A 37 8.25 -32.79 -6.26
CA PRO A 37 9.01 -31.57 -6.13
C PRO A 37 7.98 -30.41 -6.16
N SER A 38 7.84 -29.70 -5.03
CA SER A 38 7.05 -28.50 -5.01
C SER A 38 7.66 -27.53 -6.01
N ASN A 39 7.06 -27.44 -7.17
CA ASN A 39 7.36 -26.43 -8.18
C ASN A 39 6.88 -25.09 -7.63
N ALA A 40 7.58 -24.57 -6.63
CA ALA A 40 7.44 -23.21 -6.16
C ALA A 40 7.96 -22.33 -7.30
N SER A 41 7.11 -22.07 -8.28
CA SER A 41 7.34 -20.98 -9.25
C SER A 41 7.77 -19.76 -8.42
N ALA A 42 8.99 -19.28 -8.66
CA ALA A 42 9.52 -18.12 -7.98
C ALA A 42 8.48 -16.99 -8.07
N ALA A 43 7.84 -16.65 -6.97
CA ALA A 43 6.76 -15.69 -6.95
C ALA A 43 7.28 -14.38 -7.55
N LYS A 44 6.66 -13.94 -8.64
CA LYS A 44 7.03 -12.72 -9.36
C LYS A 44 6.95 -11.54 -8.37
N ASN A 45 8.00 -10.70 -8.33
CA ASN A 45 7.97 -9.49 -7.53
C ASN A 45 6.84 -8.56 -7.99
N ALA A 46 6.14 -7.94 -7.03
CA ALA A 46 5.18 -6.88 -7.33
C ALA A 46 5.94 -5.61 -7.77
N ARG A 47 5.54 -4.99 -8.86
CA ARG A 47 6.18 -3.79 -9.41
C ARG A 47 5.43 -2.54 -8.98
N ILE A 48 6.13 -1.63 -8.32
CA ILE A 48 5.57 -0.37 -7.81
C ILE A 48 6.19 0.80 -8.58
N LEU A 49 5.34 1.60 -9.20
CA LEU A 49 5.72 2.84 -9.87
C LEU A 49 5.33 4.03 -8.97
N VAL A 50 6.31 4.85 -8.62
CA VAL A 50 6.08 6.15 -7.98
C VAL A 50 6.30 7.21 -9.04
N ALA A 51 5.21 7.82 -9.50
CA ALA A 51 5.20 8.83 -10.54
C ALA A 51 4.93 10.21 -9.94
N TYR A 52 5.78 11.19 -10.21
CA TYR A 52 5.63 12.49 -9.59
C TYR A 52 5.98 13.66 -10.53
N TYR A 53 5.40 14.83 -10.23
CA TYR A 53 5.86 16.11 -10.71
C TYR A 53 6.43 16.91 -9.55
N SER A 54 7.57 17.57 -9.74
CA SER A 54 8.19 18.45 -8.72
C SER A 54 8.94 19.57 -9.39
N MET A 55 8.75 20.80 -8.90
CA MET A 55 9.49 21.97 -9.36
C MET A 55 10.60 22.36 -8.38
N THR A 56 10.33 22.35 -7.07
CA THR A 56 11.25 22.81 -6.03
C THR A 56 11.96 21.68 -5.27
N GLY A 57 11.63 20.43 -5.56
CA GLY A 57 12.22 19.25 -4.91
C GLY A 57 11.37 18.65 -3.77
N ASN A 58 10.41 19.36 -3.20
CA ASN A 58 9.62 18.88 -2.06
C ASN A 58 8.78 17.63 -2.41
N THR A 59 8.05 17.68 -3.53
CA THR A 59 7.30 16.50 -4.00
C THR A 59 8.23 15.33 -4.35
N GLN A 60 9.43 15.62 -4.86
CA GLN A 60 10.45 14.60 -5.11
C GLN A 60 10.91 13.92 -3.83
N ARG A 61 11.16 14.68 -2.74
CA ARG A 61 11.52 14.10 -1.43
C ARG A 61 10.42 13.16 -0.93
N MET A 62 9.15 13.56 -1.03
CA MET A 62 8.02 12.68 -0.70
C MET A 62 7.99 11.43 -1.59
N ALA A 63 8.23 11.56 -2.90
CA ALA A 63 8.26 10.41 -3.82
C ALA A 63 9.36 9.40 -3.46
N VAL A 64 10.54 9.90 -3.04
CA VAL A 64 11.63 9.05 -2.57
C VAL A 64 11.22 8.30 -1.29
N ALA A 65 10.62 8.99 -0.32
CA ALA A 65 10.14 8.38 0.92
C ALA A 65 9.05 7.32 0.65
N VAL A 66 8.10 7.57 -0.25
CA VAL A 66 7.13 6.56 -0.69
C VAL A 66 7.84 5.32 -1.24
N ALA A 67 8.84 5.51 -2.10
CA ALA A 67 9.58 4.41 -2.68
C ALA A 67 10.40 3.63 -1.64
N GLU A 68 10.99 4.31 -0.67
CA GLU A 68 11.69 3.67 0.45
C GLU A 68 10.72 2.83 1.28
N GLY A 69 9.52 3.34 1.58
CA GLY A 69 8.48 2.57 2.24
C GLY A 69 8.09 1.32 1.46
N ALA A 70 7.89 1.44 0.15
CA ALA A 70 7.56 0.30 -0.71
C ALA A 70 8.67 -0.76 -0.74
N ARG A 71 9.94 -0.36 -0.73
CA ARG A 71 11.11 -1.28 -0.69
C ARG A 71 11.24 -2.07 0.61
N ARG A 72 10.61 -1.64 1.72
CA ARG A 72 10.56 -2.41 2.97
C ARG A 72 9.77 -3.70 2.83
N VAL A 73 8.93 -3.80 1.81
CA VAL A 73 8.14 -5.02 1.52
C VAL A 73 8.96 -5.96 0.63
N ARG A 74 9.41 -7.08 1.17
CA ARG A 74 10.15 -8.09 0.40
C ARG A 74 9.34 -8.58 -0.79
N GLY A 75 10.00 -8.77 -1.95
CA GLY A 75 9.36 -9.20 -3.19
C GLY A 75 8.65 -8.06 -3.90
N THR A 76 9.19 -6.84 -3.83
CA THR A 76 8.76 -5.70 -4.61
C THR A 76 9.93 -5.07 -5.37
N ASP A 77 9.66 -4.67 -6.61
CA ASP A 77 10.54 -3.87 -7.45
C ASP A 77 9.97 -2.46 -7.54
N VAL A 78 10.75 -1.44 -7.21
CA VAL A 78 10.25 -0.06 -7.09
C VAL A 78 10.98 0.86 -8.05
N VAL A 79 10.20 1.53 -8.90
CA VAL A 79 10.66 2.53 -9.87
C VAL A 79 10.12 3.90 -9.47
N VAL A 80 10.98 4.93 -9.51
CA VAL A 80 10.61 6.33 -9.24
C VAL A 80 10.92 7.15 -10.48
N LYS A 81 9.93 7.84 -11.04
CA LYS A 81 10.10 8.65 -12.25
C LYS A 81 9.30 9.94 -12.19
N LYS A 82 9.80 10.97 -12.85
CA LYS A 82 8.99 12.16 -13.16
C LYS A 82 7.94 11.79 -14.20
N VAL A 83 6.81 12.48 -14.17
CA VAL A 83 5.66 12.17 -15.06
C VAL A 83 5.99 12.31 -16.54
N ASP A 84 6.94 13.15 -16.90
CA ASP A 84 7.42 13.35 -18.26
C ASP A 84 8.45 12.29 -18.74
N GLU A 85 8.93 11.45 -17.84
CA GLU A 85 9.87 10.36 -18.13
C GLU A 85 9.18 8.98 -18.18
N ILE A 86 7.86 8.93 -17.97
CA ILE A 86 7.11 7.67 -17.85
C ILE A 86 6.73 7.16 -19.23
N SER A 87 7.09 5.91 -19.50
CA SER A 87 6.69 5.19 -20.68
C SER A 87 5.39 4.39 -20.47
N LYS A 88 4.80 3.94 -21.58
CA LYS A 88 3.65 3.01 -21.53
C LYS A 88 4.01 1.73 -20.80
N GLU A 89 5.22 1.23 -21.00
CA GLU A 89 5.75 0.00 -20.42
C GLU A 89 5.85 0.12 -18.89
N ASP A 90 6.29 1.27 -18.37
CA ASP A 90 6.32 1.55 -16.93
C ASP A 90 4.93 1.39 -16.30
N LEU A 91 3.92 1.99 -16.93
CA LEU A 91 2.54 1.97 -16.47
C LEU A 91 1.91 0.58 -16.60
N THR A 92 2.13 -0.08 -17.71
CA THR A 92 1.55 -1.42 -17.98
C THR A 92 2.13 -2.47 -17.04
N ALA A 93 3.44 -2.42 -16.81
CA ALA A 93 4.14 -3.39 -15.98
C ALA A 93 3.93 -3.18 -14.47
N ALA A 94 3.46 -2.01 -14.03
CA ALA A 94 3.23 -1.73 -12.62
C ALA A 94 2.00 -2.48 -12.10
N ASP A 95 2.12 -3.09 -10.93
CA ASP A 95 1.02 -3.69 -10.15
C ASP A 95 0.46 -2.66 -9.15
N GLY A 96 1.30 -1.72 -8.72
CA GLY A 96 0.92 -0.58 -7.88
C GLY A 96 1.47 0.73 -8.43
N ILE A 97 0.67 1.80 -8.37
CA ILE A 97 1.05 3.14 -8.87
C ILE A 97 0.75 4.17 -7.78
N VAL A 98 1.77 4.94 -7.40
CA VAL A 98 1.59 6.09 -6.49
C VAL A 98 1.86 7.37 -7.25
N LEU A 99 0.89 8.29 -7.23
CA LEU A 99 0.99 9.58 -7.91
C LEU A 99 1.28 10.70 -6.91
N GLY A 100 2.25 11.56 -7.22
CA GLY A 100 2.63 12.68 -6.39
C GLY A 100 2.67 14.01 -7.14
N ALA A 101 2.02 15.05 -6.59
CA ALA A 101 2.02 16.37 -7.20
C ALA A 101 2.11 17.50 -6.16
N PRO A 102 2.73 18.64 -6.49
CA PRO A 102 2.53 19.85 -5.72
C PRO A 102 1.11 20.40 -5.96
N THR A 103 0.63 21.19 -5.03
CA THR A 103 -0.64 21.90 -5.17
C THR A 103 -0.38 23.30 -5.72
N TYR A 104 -0.93 23.60 -6.88
CA TYR A 104 -0.89 24.92 -7.50
C TYR A 104 -2.31 25.47 -7.60
N PHE A 105 -2.55 26.63 -6.95
CA PHE A 105 -3.88 27.27 -6.98
C PHE A 105 -5.02 26.31 -6.62
N ALA A 106 -4.84 25.60 -5.50
CA ALA A 106 -5.77 24.63 -4.93
C ALA A 106 -6.03 23.35 -5.80
N SER A 107 -5.18 23.06 -6.79
CA SER A 107 -5.34 21.91 -7.67
C SER A 107 -4.01 21.28 -8.08
N MET A 108 -4.06 20.13 -8.76
CA MET A 108 -2.85 19.52 -9.35
C MET A 108 -2.30 20.41 -10.48
N PRO A 109 -0.97 20.41 -10.70
CA PRO A 109 -0.34 21.16 -11.80
C PRO A 109 -0.81 20.66 -13.17
N GLY A 110 -0.86 21.59 -14.15
CA GLY A 110 -1.18 21.25 -15.54
C GLY A 110 -0.32 20.11 -16.11
N LYS A 111 0.97 20.06 -15.78
CA LYS A 111 1.86 18.95 -16.22
C LYS A 111 1.41 17.59 -15.72
N MET A 112 0.98 17.48 -14.46
CA MET A 112 0.42 16.23 -13.93
C MET A 112 -0.88 15.88 -14.66
N LYS A 113 -1.78 16.87 -14.84
CA LYS A 113 -3.05 16.63 -15.53
C LYS A 113 -2.82 16.18 -16.98
N THR A 114 -1.92 16.84 -17.71
CA THR A 114 -1.58 16.43 -19.09
C THR A 114 -1.03 15.02 -19.14
N ALA A 115 -0.15 14.65 -18.21
CA ALA A 115 0.41 13.31 -18.17
C ALA A 115 -0.67 12.22 -17.99
N ILE A 116 -1.55 12.37 -16.99
CA ILE A 116 -2.63 11.38 -16.75
C ILE A 116 -3.65 11.32 -17.90
N ASP A 117 -3.89 12.43 -18.59
CA ASP A 117 -4.73 12.45 -19.79
C ASP A 117 -4.06 11.70 -20.94
N ASP A 118 -2.77 11.93 -21.16
CA ASP A 118 -2.00 11.27 -22.21
C ASP A 118 -1.89 9.76 -21.97
N TRP A 119 -1.78 9.31 -20.74
CA TRP A 119 -1.76 7.87 -20.41
C TRP A 119 -3.06 7.17 -20.83
N ASN A 120 -4.21 7.85 -20.71
CA ASN A 120 -5.50 7.33 -21.18
C ASN A 120 -5.69 7.50 -22.69
N TRP A 121 -5.57 8.74 -23.18
CA TRP A 121 -5.96 9.08 -24.55
C TRP A 121 -4.93 8.66 -25.60
N LYS A 122 -3.61 8.89 -25.33
CA LYS A 122 -2.55 8.61 -26.29
C LYS A 122 -1.98 7.20 -26.09
N MET A 123 -1.61 6.86 -24.86
CA MET A 123 -0.97 5.58 -24.58
C MET A 123 -1.98 4.44 -24.43
N LYS A 124 -3.27 4.75 -24.14
CA LYS A 124 -4.35 3.76 -23.95
C LYS A 124 -3.96 2.66 -22.95
N VAL A 125 -3.49 3.08 -21.78
CA VAL A 125 -3.08 2.17 -20.71
C VAL A 125 -4.33 1.61 -20.02
N ASP A 126 -4.35 0.30 -19.80
CA ASP A 126 -5.33 -0.34 -18.93
C ASP A 126 -4.81 -0.34 -17.48
N PHE A 127 -5.53 0.36 -16.61
CA PHE A 127 -5.22 0.48 -15.19
C PHE A 127 -6.05 -0.47 -14.31
N THR A 128 -6.92 -1.27 -14.90
CA THR A 128 -7.84 -2.15 -14.17
C THR A 128 -7.10 -3.02 -13.16
N ASP A 129 -7.63 -3.04 -11.91
CA ASP A 129 -7.14 -3.82 -10.77
C ASP A 129 -5.73 -3.47 -10.26
N LYS A 130 -5.07 -2.45 -10.82
CA LYS A 130 -3.82 -1.94 -10.22
C LYS A 130 -4.11 -1.23 -8.89
N VAL A 131 -3.19 -1.36 -7.93
CA VAL A 131 -3.33 -0.66 -6.64
C VAL A 131 -2.85 0.78 -6.77
N GLY A 132 -3.64 1.73 -6.31
CA GLY A 132 -3.37 3.17 -6.42
C GLY A 132 -3.24 3.86 -5.07
N GLY A 133 -2.37 4.86 -5.01
CA GLY A 133 -2.24 5.80 -3.90
C GLY A 133 -1.78 7.17 -4.37
N ALA A 134 -2.00 8.20 -3.56
CA ALA A 134 -1.63 9.56 -3.92
C ALA A 134 -1.00 10.33 -2.76
N PHE A 135 -0.17 11.32 -3.09
CA PHE A 135 0.36 12.27 -2.14
C PHE A 135 0.48 13.66 -2.77
N ALA A 136 0.46 14.69 -1.93
CA ALA A 136 0.59 16.07 -2.38
C ALA A 136 1.48 16.89 -1.45
N THR A 137 2.11 17.92 -2.00
CA THR A 137 2.80 18.97 -1.25
C THR A 137 2.15 20.32 -1.52
N GLY A 138 2.26 21.26 -0.60
CA GLY A 138 1.70 22.60 -0.80
C GLY A 138 2.17 23.59 0.24
N GLY A 139 2.24 24.88 -0.12
CA GLY A 139 2.79 25.95 0.71
C GLY A 139 1.88 26.40 1.85
N GLY A 140 0.59 26.07 1.84
CA GLY A 140 -0.37 26.54 2.84
C GLY A 140 -1.11 25.40 3.54
N GLN A 141 -1.50 25.62 4.80
CA GLN A 141 -2.28 24.65 5.56
C GLN A 141 -3.63 24.39 4.90
N MET A 142 -4.33 25.42 4.46
CA MET A 142 -5.60 25.34 3.72
C MET A 142 -5.40 25.57 2.21
N GLY A 143 -4.27 25.12 1.67
CA GLY A 143 -3.87 25.41 0.28
C GLY A 143 -4.44 24.46 -0.78
N GLY A 144 -5.29 23.48 -0.40
CA GLY A 144 -5.92 22.53 -1.33
C GLY A 144 -5.08 21.28 -1.61
N LYS A 145 -4.17 20.88 -0.69
CA LYS A 145 -3.42 19.61 -0.81
C LYS A 145 -4.35 18.43 -0.86
N GLU A 146 -5.36 18.43 -0.02
CA GLU A 146 -6.41 17.41 0.04
C GLU A 146 -7.16 17.30 -1.29
N GLN A 147 -7.49 18.46 -1.90
CA GLN A 147 -8.13 18.50 -3.22
C GLN A 147 -7.21 17.91 -4.31
N THR A 148 -5.92 18.16 -4.23
CA THR A 148 -4.94 17.58 -5.16
C THR A 148 -4.89 16.05 -5.00
N VAL A 149 -4.80 15.55 -3.78
CA VAL A 149 -4.83 14.10 -3.49
C VAL A 149 -6.12 13.46 -3.98
N VAL A 150 -7.27 14.04 -3.63
CA VAL A 150 -8.59 13.52 -4.06
C VAL A 150 -8.72 13.50 -5.57
N SER A 151 -8.24 14.53 -6.26
CA SER A 151 -8.28 14.58 -7.74
C SER A 151 -7.46 13.45 -8.38
N LEU A 152 -6.29 13.12 -7.82
CA LEU A 152 -5.47 11.99 -8.26
C LEU A 152 -6.15 10.64 -7.96
N LEU A 153 -6.77 10.50 -6.80
CA LEU A 153 -7.51 9.29 -6.44
C LEU A 153 -8.75 9.11 -7.33
N LEU A 154 -9.47 10.18 -7.66
CA LEU A 154 -10.61 10.13 -8.59
C LEU A 154 -10.19 9.68 -9.99
N PHE A 155 -9.03 10.13 -10.49
CA PHE A 155 -8.45 9.58 -11.72
C PHE A 155 -8.26 8.06 -11.63
N MET A 156 -7.71 7.58 -10.52
CA MET A 156 -7.48 6.15 -10.32
C MET A 156 -8.78 5.35 -10.24
N ILE A 157 -9.76 5.83 -9.47
CA ILE A 157 -11.09 5.21 -9.35
C ILE A 157 -11.79 5.15 -10.72
N ASN A 158 -11.76 6.26 -11.47
CA ASN A 158 -12.33 6.31 -12.82
C ASN A 158 -11.69 5.29 -13.77
N ASN A 159 -10.43 4.93 -13.52
CA ASN A 159 -9.68 3.93 -14.27
C ASN A 159 -9.72 2.52 -13.64
N ARG A 160 -10.70 2.25 -12.77
CA ARG A 160 -10.94 0.93 -12.16
C ARG A 160 -9.80 0.41 -11.28
N MET A 161 -8.97 1.31 -10.74
CA MET A 161 -7.92 0.95 -9.79
C MET A 161 -8.50 0.75 -8.38
N VAL A 162 -7.82 -0.04 -7.56
CA VAL A 162 -8.08 -0.19 -6.12
C VAL A 162 -7.26 0.84 -5.37
N VAL A 163 -7.88 1.86 -4.77
CA VAL A 163 -7.17 2.94 -4.10
C VAL A 163 -7.01 2.72 -2.60
N ALA A 164 -5.88 3.17 -2.05
CA ALA A 164 -5.60 3.12 -0.61
C ALA A 164 -4.77 4.32 -0.16
N GLY A 165 -5.08 4.85 1.03
CA GLY A 165 -4.25 5.81 1.76
C GLY A 165 -3.20 5.13 2.65
N PRO A 166 -2.37 5.87 3.37
CA PRO A 166 -1.47 5.32 4.37
C PRO A 166 -2.25 4.73 5.56
N LEU A 167 -1.62 3.83 6.30
CA LEU A 167 -2.14 3.44 7.61
C LEU A 167 -1.80 4.51 8.64
N TYR A 168 -2.59 4.59 9.71
CA TYR A 168 -2.26 5.41 10.87
C TYR A 168 -0.94 4.96 11.50
N SER A 169 -0.24 5.89 12.13
CA SER A 169 0.80 5.57 13.07
C SER A 169 0.17 5.12 14.40
N ASP A 170 0.72 4.07 14.99
CA ASP A 170 0.39 3.68 16.35
C ASP A 170 1.22 4.48 17.40
N ALA A 171 2.06 5.41 16.94
CA ALA A 171 2.89 6.22 17.81
C ALA A 171 2.02 7.23 18.58
N GLU A 172 2.15 7.22 19.90
CA GLU A 172 1.48 8.17 20.79
C GLU A 172 1.92 9.61 20.47
N GLY A 173 0.97 10.52 20.30
CA GLY A 173 1.24 11.92 19.97
C GLY A 173 1.51 12.21 18.49
N ASP A 174 1.34 11.24 17.59
CA ASP A 174 1.38 11.49 16.15
C ASP A 174 0.06 12.16 15.70
N ASP A 175 0.09 13.48 15.57
CA ASP A 175 -1.02 14.32 15.11
C ASP A 175 -0.99 14.60 13.59
N LYS A 176 0.04 14.09 12.88
CA LYS A 176 0.24 14.31 11.45
C LYS A 176 -0.12 13.08 10.62
N TRP A 177 -1.37 12.77 10.62
CA TRP A 177 -1.95 11.64 9.92
C TRP A 177 -2.65 12.07 8.64
N ALA A 178 -2.82 11.13 7.74
CA ALA A 178 -3.42 11.37 6.44
C ALA A 178 -4.18 10.12 5.97
N GLU A 179 -5.52 10.15 6.04
CA GLU A 179 -6.34 8.99 5.74
C GLU A 179 -6.44 8.68 4.25
N VAL A 180 -6.57 9.71 3.43
CA VAL A 180 -6.79 9.53 1.98
C VAL A 180 -5.50 9.48 1.17
N GLY A 181 -4.41 10.06 1.68
CA GLY A 181 -3.11 10.10 1.01
C GLY A 181 -2.09 10.81 1.87
N ALA A 182 -0.81 10.69 1.57
CA ALA A 182 0.22 11.43 2.28
C ALA A 182 0.26 12.90 1.83
N GLY A 183 0.61 13.80 2.74
CA GLY A 183 0.70 15.23 2.44
C GLY A 183 1.80 15.93 3.20
N ALA A 184 2.39 16.97 2.62
CA ALA A 184 3.37 17.81 3.28
C ALA A 184 3.06 19.30 3.06
N MET A 185 3.20 20.05 4.14
CA MET A 185 3.13 21.51 4.10
C MET A 185 4.55 22.08 4.01
N THR A 186 4.82 22.80 2.94
CA THR A 186 6.15 23.37 2.67
C THR A 186 6.25 24.87 2.95
N GLY A 187 5.15 25.48 3.40
CA GLY A 187 5.08 26.87 3.89
C GLY A 187 5.51 27.93 2.89
N PRO A 188 5.29 29.24 3.18
CA PRO A 188 5.74 30.32 2.32
C PRO A 188 7.25 30.52 2.36
N ILE A 189 7.92 30.08 3.42
CA ILE A 189 9.38 30.19 3.59
C ILE A 189 10.07 28.87 3.15
N ASP A 190 9.31 27.89 2.70
CA ASP A 190 9.76 26.56 2.26
C ASP A 190 10.73 25.89 3.23
N PRO A 191 10.28 25.47 4.42
CA PRO A 191 11.12 24.73 5.37
C PRO A 191 11.48 23.32 4.85
N GLY A 192 10.96 22.92 3.70
CA GLY A 192 11.05 21.57 3.18
C GLY A 192 10.01 20.63 3.77
N VAL A 193 10.19 19.34 3.52
CA VAL A 193 9.33 18.27 4.04
C VAL A 193 9.90 17.79 5.37
N GLY A 194 9.09 17.75 6.41
CA GLY A 194 9.48 17.29 7.76
C GLY A 194 9.44 15.77 7.91
N ASP A 195 9.97 15.28 9.03
CA ASP A 195 10.11 13.83 9.29
C ASP A 195 8.75 13.13 9.41
N ALA A 196 7.74 13.79 10.02
CA ALA A 196 6.40 13.23 10.16
C ALA A 196 5.70 13.07 8.80
N GLU A 197 5.87 14.03 7.89
CA GLU A 197 5.36 13.95 6.53
C GLU A 197 6.08 12.86 5.73
N LEU A 198 7.40 12.73 5.90
CA LEU A 198 8.17 11.64 5.28
C LEU A 198 7.75 10.27 5.82
N ASP A 199 7.47 10.16 7.12
CA ASP A 199 6.98 8.91 7.69
C ASP A 199 5.59 8.53 7.14
N SER A 200 4.68 9.49 6.99
CA SER A 200 3.39 9.27 6.32
C SER A 200 3.58 8.77 4.87
N ALA A 201 4.57 9.32 4.15
CA ALA A 201 4.92 8.87 2.81
C ALA A 201 5.47 7.44 2.79
N HIS A 202 6.35 7.08 3.75
CA HIS A 202 6.83 5.70 3.91
C HIS A 202 5.67 4.72 4.14
N ARG A 203 4.75 5.05 5.05
CA ARG A 203 3.56 4.21 5.35
C ARG A 203 2.67 4.04 4.13
N LEU A 204 2.47 5.10 3.33
CA LEU A 204 1.74 5.00 2.08
C LEU A 204 2.41 4.00 1.13
N GLY A 205 3.70 4.16 0.88
CA GLY A 205 4.46 3.28 -0.02
C GLY A 205 4.43 1.82 0.42
N GLU A 206 4.65 1.58 1.70
CA GLU A 206 4.61 0.23 2.28
C GLU A 206 3.22 -0.41 2.12
N ARG A 207 2.13 0.35 2.37
CA ARG A 207 0.77 -0.16 2.21
C ARG A 207 0.46 -0.51 0.77
N ILE A 208 0.77 0.36 -0.19
CA ILE A 208 0.53 0.10 -1.62
C ILE A 208 1.30 -1.15 -2.07
N ALA A 209 2.56 -1.29 -1.68
CA ALA A 209 3.36 -2.46 -2.01
C ALA A 209 2.78 -3.77 -1.43
N ARG A 210 2.35 -3.77 -0.16
CA ARG A 210 1.70 -4.92 0.47
C ARG A 210 0.40 -5.32 -0.23
N LEU A 211 -0.42 -4.36 -0.63
CA LEU A 211 -1.68 -4.61 -1.35
C LEU A 211 -1.42 -5.13 -2.75
N ALA A 212 -0.53 -4.49 -3.51
CA ALA A 212 -0.15 -4.92 -4.86
C ALA A 212 0.38 -6.36 -4.83
N LYS A 213 1.26 -6.69 -3.88
CA LYS A 213 1.76 -8.05 -3.72
C LYS A 213 0.66 -9.08 -3.43
N LYS A 214 -0.32 -8.74 -2.58
CA LYS A 214 -1.47 -9.62 -2.31
C LYS A 214 -2.33 -9.86 -3.54
N MET A 215 -2.44 -8.89 -4.45
CA MET A 215 -3.23 -9.02 -5.67
C MET A 215 -2.51 -9.81 -6.76
N THR A 216 -1.17 -9.78 -6.80
CA THR A 216 -0.37 -10.54 -7.79
C THR A 216 -0.11 -11.99 -7.40
N THR A 217 -0.34 -12.38 -6.14
CA THR A 217 -0.09 -13.75 -5.63
C THR A 217 -1.31 -14.66 -5.73
N ARG A 218 -2.31 -14.29 -6.54
CA ARG A 218 -3.52 -15.13 -6.76
C ARG A 218 -3.34 -16.08 -7.92
#